data_8aadc0ca175147fa6679d0ab72b3e2e8
#
_entry.id   8aadc0ca175147fa6679d0ab72b3e2e8
#
_cell.length_a   1.000
_cell.length_b   1.000
_cell.length_c   1.000
_cell.angle_alpha   90.00
_cell.angle_beta   90.00
_cell.angle_gamma   90.00
#
_symmetry.space_group_name_H-M   'P 1'
#
loop_
_entity.id
_entity.type
_entity.pdbx_description
1 polymer ?
#
loop_
_entity_poly.entity_id
_entity_poly.type
_entity_poly.pdbx_seq_one_letter_code
_entity_poly.pdbx_strand_id
1 'polypeptide(L)'
;MSDFYSKKDLNFQLFDHLQVESLSQLAYFQDHSKETYELILDAADQIASKSLRPLLTEMDRQEPQLENGSIKIHPGMKPILKQFGQDGWINATFRYEEGGQQLPWTLHLAAGYILQAANYSASVFPFLTTGAANLIRTFGSSALVERFTPKMYAGDWQGTMALTEPDAGSSLSDISTTAYPTETEGEYRIKGQKIYISCGDHDACENIIHLMLARVEGAPAGTKGISLFVVPKFIPETGESNDVLTEGLYHKMGYKGAPIAHLMIGSNEKTIGFLVGEENMGLKYMFQMMNEARIGVGMNAVAIAQAAYQASLAYAKERPQGRKITEKDLSKPQVPIIEHADVKRMLLFQKSISEGSLALLLYASRLMDETIHEPIPDRKKEKHLLLELLTPIAKSYPSEMGVLSTSAAVQVLGGAGYTQDFPVEQYYREARIHPIHEGTTGIHGLDLLGRKIFLEDGLGWKMLYQAIEKDIKSFQGPEDILLPFDQAWKKSQDTAGTLLQKAQEGPEIFLADASLFLELCGVLCVGWMWLRQTHVASQMIDKENADTAFLHGKIETARYFMEYELPKIHSIAKRLHSNAYPTVNMRSYWF
;
A
#
# COMPACT_ATOMS: atom_id res chain seq x y z
N MET A 1 2.32 4.25 -25.43
CA MET A 1 1.92 4.71 -24.09
C MET A 1 1.47 3.48 -23.34
N SER A 2 1.86 3.36 -22.08
CA SER A 2 1.40 2.25 -21.23
C SER A 2 -0.12 2.30 -21.09
N ASP A 3 -0.78 1.15 -21.18
CA ASP A 3 -2.25 1.02 -21.12
C ASP A 3 -2.78 0.80 -19.70
N PHE A 4 -1.90 0.85 -18.68
CA PHE A 4 -2.22 0.53 -17.29
C PHE A 4 -1.91 1.65 -16.30
N TYR A 5 -1.19 2.72 -16.68
CA TYR A 5 -0.97 3.91 -15.87
C TYR A 5 -0.76 5.17 -16.72
N SER A 6 -0.77 6.35 -16.09
CA SER A 6 -0.50 7.63 -16.75
C SER A 6 0.91 8.12 -16.40
N LYS A 7 1.89 7.92 -17.30
CA LYS A 7 3.25 8.46 -17.13
C LYS A 7 3.24 9.97 -16.93
N LYS A 8 2.34 10.67 -17.64
CA LYS A 8 2.19 12.12 -17.55
C LYS A 8 1.74 12.58 -16.16
N ASP A 9 0.73 11.89 -15.59
CA ASP A 9 0.26 12.21 -14.23
C ASP A 9 1.33 11.89 -13.19
N LEU A 10 2.00 10.73 -13.31
CA LEU A 10 3.08 10.37 -12.39
C LEU A 10 4.21 11.40 -12.40
N ASN A 11 4.63 11.88 -13.58
CA ASN A 11 5.65 12.91 -13.71
C ASN A 11 5.18 14.23 -13.07
N PHE A 12 3.93 14.66 -13.32
CA PHE A 12 3.36 15.83 -12.67
C PHE A 12 3.37 15.71 -11.14
N GLN A 13 2.97 14.53 -10.60
CA GLN A 13 2.98 14.29 -9.16
C GLN A 13 4.39 14.38 -8.56
N LEU A 14 5.37 13.76 -9.21
CA LEU A 14 6.74 13.70 -8.71
C LEU A 14 7.47 15.05 -8.86
N PHE A 15 7.47 15.62 -10.05
CA PHE A 15 8.36 16.72 -10.39
C PHE A 15 7.71 18.10 -10.22
N ASP A 16 6.43 18.25 -10.60
CA ASP A 16 5.76 19.55 -10.50
C ASP A 16 5.11 19.73 -9.11
N HIS A 17 4.36 18.72 -8.63
CA HIS A 17 3.64 18.82 -7.37
C HIS A 17 4.55 18.61 -6.15
N LEU A 18 5.35 17.55 -6.13
CA LEU A 18 6.18 17.21 -4.98
C LEU A 18 7.62 17.71 -5.08
N GLN A 19 8.10 18.10 -6.27
CA GLN A 19 9.47 18.57 -6.49
C GLN A 19 10.51 17.60 -5.91
N VAL A 20 10.37 16.29 -6.25
CA VAL A 20 11.19 15.22 -5.63
C VAL A 20 12.68 15.35 -5.90
N GLU A 21 13.07 16.07 -6.96
CA GLU A 21 14.46 16.43 -7.23
C GLU A 21 15.13 17.17 -6.08
N SER A 22 14.35 17.90 -5.27
CA SER A 22 14.90 18.58 -4.08
C SER A 22 15.40 17.64 -2.98
N LEU A 23 15.05 16.34 -3.03
CA LEU A 23 15.63 15.32 -2.13
C LEU A 23 17.15 15.19 -2.31
N SER A 24 17.69 15.50 -3.49
CA SER A 24 19.14 15.52 -3.72
C SER A 24 19.90 16.57 -2.89
N GLN A 25 19.20 17.51 -2.25
CA GLN A 25 19.80 18.45 -1.29
C GLN A 25 20.12 17.78 0.07
N LEU A 26 19.53 16.63 0.36
CA LEU A 26 19.89 15.81 1.52
C LEU A 26 21.17 15.03 1.18
N ALA A 27 22.16 15.07 2.06
CA ALA A 27 23.47 14.48 1.81
C ALA A 27 23.44 13.00 1.40
N TYR A 28 22.45 12.26 1.90
CA TYR A 28 22.27 10.84 1.57
C TYR A 28 21.89 10.61 0.10
N PHE A 29 21.19 11.55 -0.55
CA PHE A 29 20.70 11.45 -1.92
C PHE A 29 21.44 12.35 -2.90
N GLN A 30 22.56 12.97 -2.51
CA GLN A 30 23.26 13.98 -3.30
C GLN A 30 23.77 13.51 -4.68
N ASP A 31 23.95 12.19 -4.84
CA ASP A 31 24.41 11.59 -6.10
C ASP A 31 23.28 11.36 -7.12
N HIS A 32 22.03 11.64 -6.73
CA HIS A 32 20.87 11.54 -7.61
C HIS A 32 20.53 12.89 -8.25
N SER A 33 19.92 12.83 -9.43
CA SER A 33 19.39 13.97 -10.16
C SER A 33 18.03 13.65 -10.74
N LYS A 34 17.35 14.65 -11.29
CA LYS A 34 16.09 14.45 -12.01
C LYS A 34 16.24 13.44 -13.14
N GLU A 35 17.32 13.54 -13.91
CA GLU A 35 17.62 12.62 -15.02
C GLU A 35 17.78 11.18 -14.52
N THR A 36 18.45 10.98 -13.38
CA THR A 36 18.57 9.65 -12.76
C THR A 36 17.20 9.10 -12.37
N TYR A 37 16.34 9.94 -11.79
CA TYR A 37 14.98 9.54 -11.41
C TYR A 37 14.13 9.16 -12.64
N GLU A 38 14.19 9.95 -13.72
CA GLU A 38 13.50 9.65 -14.98
C GLU A 38 13.97 8.31 -15.58
N LEU A 39 15.28 8.03 -15.57
CA LEU A 39 15.84 6.74 -16.04
C LEU A 39 15.34 5.55 -15.22
N ILE A 40 15.22 5.68 -13.91
CA ILE A 40 14.69 4.64 -13.02
C ILE A 40 13.21 4.36 -13.33
N LEU A 41 12.40 5.40 -13.49
CA LEU A 41 10.99 5.25 -13.86
C LEU A 41 10.83 4.62 -15.25
N ASP A 42 11.68 4.97 -16.21
CA ASP A 42 11.69 4.36 -17.54
C ASP A 42 12.12 2.90 -17.52
N ALA A 43 13.08 2.53 -16.67
CA ALA A 43 13.45 1.13 -16.45
C ALA A 43 12.30 0.32 -15.84
N ALA A 44 11.60 0.88 -14.84
CA ALA A 44 10.41 0.26 -14.27
C ALA A 44 9.30 0.07 -15.31
N ASP A 45 9.03 1.07 -16.16
CA ASP A 45 8.04 0.97 -17.26
C ASP A 45 8.41 -0.12 -18.29
N GLN A 46 9.70 -0.28 -18.58
CA GLN A 46 10.16 -1.35 -19.47
C GLN A 46 9.93 -2.75 -18.91
N ILE A 47 10.27 -2.97 -17.62
CA ILE A 47 10.02 -4.26 -16.93
C ILE A 47 8.50 -4.50 -16.87
N ALA A 48 7.74 -3.50 -16.45
CA ALA A 48 6.29 -3.57 -16.35
C ALA A 48 5.64 -3.97 -17.68
N SER A 49 6.01 -3.28 -18.77
CA SER A 49 5.41 -3.49 -20.08
C SER A 49 5.86 -4.78 -20.76
N LYS A 50 7.13 -5.18 -20.62
CA LYS A 50 7.71 -6.31 -21.37
C LYS A 50 7.67 -7.63 -20.60
N SER A 51 7.82 -7.59 -19.26
CA SER A 51 7.95 -8.80 -18.44
C SER A 51 6.70 -9.09 -17.59
N LEU A 52 6.07 -8.07 -17.00
CA LEU A 52 4.95 -8.28 -16.05
C LEU A 52 3.58 -8.27 -16.74
N ARG A 53 3.32 -7.24 -17.55
CA ARG A 53 2.00 -7.03 -18.19
C ARG A 53 1.54 -8.23 -19.04
N PRO A 54 2.39 -8.89 -19.84
CA PRO A 54 1.99 -10.05 -20.62
C PRO A 54 1.48 -11.21 -19.77
N LEU A 55 1.96 -11.36 -18.54
CA LEU A 55 1.60 -12.46 -17.64
C LEU A 55 0.36 -12.18 -16.77
N LEU A 56 -0.21 -10.98 -16.83
CA LEU A 56 -1.31 -10.58 -15.94
C LEU A 56 -2.47 -11.59 -15.93
N THR A 57 -3.02 -11.87 -17.09
CA THR A 57 -4.17 -12.77 -17.25
C THR A 57 -3.78 -14.24 -17.12
N GLU A 58 -2.60 -14.61 -17.62
CA GLU A 58 -2.13 -16.00 -17.55
C GLU A 58 -1.95 -16.46 -16.10
N MET A 59 -1.33 -15.64 -15.27
CA MET A 59 -1.12 -15.93 -13.84
C MET A 59 -2.43 -15.99 -13.04
N ASP A 60 -3.46 -15.22 -13.42
CA ASP A 60 -4.78 -15.30 -12.78
C ASP A 60 -5.51 -16.59 -13.16
N ARG A 61 -5.34 -17.08 -14.39
CA ARG A 61 -6.00 -18.29 -14.92
C ARG A 61 -5.26 -19.58 -14.57
N GLN A 62 -3.94 -19.52 -14.49
CA GLN A 62 -3.08 -20.64 -14.10
C GLN A 62 -2.67 -20.49 -12.64
N GLU A 63 -3.64 -20.74 -11.74
CA GLU A 63 -3.40 -20.61 -10.31
C GLU A 63 -2.29 -21.56 -9.83
N PRO A 64 -1.50 -21.19 -8.81
CA PRO A 64 -0.55 -22.06 -8.15
C PRO A 64 -1.18 -23.39 -7.74
N GLN A 65 -0.42 -24.48 -7.80
CA GLN A 65 -0.85 -25.84 -7.44
C GLN A 65 0.08 -26.43 -6.37
N LEU A 66 -0.48 -27.10 -5.40
CA LEU A 66 0.29 -27.87 -4.40
C LEU A 66 0.55 -29.28 -4.93
N GLU A 67 1.80 -29.61 -5.21
CA GLU A 67 2.23 -30.89 -5.74
C GLU A 67 3.37 -31.46 -4.88
N ASN A 68 3.18 -32.66 -4.34
CA ASN A 68 4.20 -33.36 -3.54
C ASN A 68 4.81 -32.50 -2.41
N GLY A 69 3.99 -31.68 -1.72
CA GLY A 69 4.43 -30.84 -0.61
C GLY A 69 5.20 -29.57 -1.02
N SER A 70 5.16 -29.20 -2.30
CA SER A 70 5.73 -27.94 -2.80
C SER A 70 4.73 -27.24 -3.74
N ILE A 71 4.71 -25.91 -3.72
CA ILE A 71 3.81 -25.15 -4.57
C ILE A 71 4.49 -24.86 -5.92
N LYS A 72 3.80 -25.23 -6.99
CA LYS A 72 4.16 -24.90 -8.36
C LYS A 72 3.46 -23.63 -8.77
N ILE A 73 4.23 -22.67 -9.28
CA ILE A 73 3.71 -21.39 -9.77
C ILE A 73 3.97 -21.21 -11.26
N HIS A 74 3.43 -20.15 -11.84
CA HIS A 74 3.63 -19.84 -13.25
C HIS A 74 5.13 -19.75 -13.60
N PRO A 75 5.63 -20.49 -14.62
CA PRO A 75 7.06 -20.62 -14.90
C PRO A 75 7.72 -19.29 -15.29
N GLY A 76 6.94 -18.32 -15.78
CA GLY A 76 7.40 -16.95 -16.08
C GLY A 76 7.92 -16.18 -14.86
N MET A 77 7.63 -16.63 -13.63
CA MET A 77 8.10 -15.94 -12.42
C MET A 77 9.61 -16.10 -12.18
N LYS A 78 10.17 -17.25 -12.49
CA LYS A 78 11.62 -17.51 -12.25
C LYS A 78 12.54 -16.50 -12.94
N PRO A 79 12.41 -16.23 -14.27
CA PRO A 79 13.22 -15.21 -14.92
C PRO A 79 12.94 -13.79 -14.38
N ILE A 80 11.70 -13.48 -13.98
CA ILE A 80 11.34 -12.19 -13.38
C ILE A 80 12.09 -11.96 -12.07
N LEU A 81 12.07 -12.91 -11.14
CA LEU A 81 12.78 -12.80 -9.86
C LEU A 81 14.27 -12.60 -10.07
N LYS A 82 14.85 -13.34 -11.00
CA LYS A 82 16.26 -13.20 -11.37
C LYS A 82 16.57 -11.82 -11.95
N GLN A 83 15.70 -11.30 -12.82
CA GLN A 83 15.82 -9.95 -13.39
C GLN A 83 15.78 -8.88 -12.28
N PHE A 84 14.81 -8.96 -11.35
CA PHE A 84 14.72 -8.00 -10.25
C PHE A 84 15.98 -7.97 -9.37
N GLY A 85 16.59 -9.13 -9.12
CA GLY A 85 17.87 -9.20 -8.41
C GLY A 85 19.01 -8.60 -9.22
N GLN A 86 19.19 -8.99 -10.48
CA GLN A 86 20.25 -8.51 -11.36
C GLN A 86 20.20 -7.00 -11.61
N ASP A 87 19.01 -6.44 -11.73
CA ASP A 87 18.77 -5.02 -11.96
C ASP A 87 18.84 -4.20 -10.65
N GLY A 88 19.03 -4.86 -9.48
CA GLY A 88 19.20 -4.20 -8.19
C GLY A 88 17.92 -3.61 -7.59
N TRP A 89 16.73 -4.08 -7.99
CA TRP A 89 15.45 -3.56 -7.47
C TRP A 89 15.18 -3.94 -6.02
N ILE A 90 15.67 -5.12 -5.58
CA ILE A 90 15.39 -5.66 -4.24
C ILE A 90 16.04 -4.83 -3.15
N ASN A 91 17.25 -4.31 -3.41
CA ASN A 91 18.03 -3.50 -2.46
C ASN A 91 18.25 -2.06 -2.92
N ALA A 92 17.44 -1.55 -3.85
CA ALA A 92 17.61 -0.23 -4.46
C ALA A 92 17.71 0.92 -3.44
N THR A 93 16.98 0.86 -2.33
CA THR A 93 16.96 1.89 -1.29
C THR A 93 18.08 1.78 -0.26
N PHE A 94 18.89 0.69 -0.30
CA PHE A 94 19.96 0.43 0.66
C PHE A 94 21.21 1.24 0.31
N ARG A 95 22.15 1.29 1.25
CA ARG A 95 23.41 2.03 1.07
C ARG A 95 24.27 1.41 -0.03
N TYR A 96 25.15 2.22 -0.63
CA TYR A 96 26.11 1.75 -1.62
C TYR A 96 27.05 0.65 -1.06
N GLU A 97 27.46 0.79 0.21
CA GLU A 97 28.33 -0.19 0.89
C GLU A 97 27.62 -1.54 1.10
N GLU A 98 26.29 -1.54 1.08
CA GLU A 98 25.44 -2.73 1.20
C GLU A 98 25.01 -3.27 -0.18
N GLY A 99 25.60 -2.75 -1.26
CA GLY A 99 25.27 -3.11 -2.63
C GLY A 99 23.97 -2.47 -3.15
N GLY A 100 23.40 -1.49 -2.44
CA GLY A 100 22.20 -0.74 -2.84
C GLY A 100 22.54 0.46 -3.73
N GLN A 101 21.54 1.27 -4.02
CA GLN A 101 21.63 2.47 -4.87
C GLN A 101 21.28 3.77 -4.13
N GLN A 102 21.03 3.70 -2.84
CA GLN A 102 20.53 4.83 -2.02
C GLN A 102 19.32 5.54 -2.66
N LEU A 103 18.47 4.78 -3.36
CA LEU A 103 17.29 5.34 -4.01
C LEU A 103 16.31 5.87 -2.97
N PRO A 104 15.75 7.10 -3.11
CA PRO A 104 14.69 7.55 -2.24
C PRO A 104 13.49 6.61 -2.27
N TRP A 105 12.89 6.36 -1.10
CA TRP A 105 11.66 5.56 -0.99
C TRP A 105 10.53 6.10 -1.88
N THR A 106 10.45 7.40 -2.03
CA THR A 106 9.49 8.05 -2.94
C THR A 106 9.63 7.50 -4.37
N LEU A 107 10.85 7.38 -4.88
CA LEU A 107 11.11 6.86 -6.22
C LEU A 107 10.92 5.34 -6.30
N HIS A 108 11.33 4.62 -5.27
CA HIS A 108 11.10 3.17 -5.18
C HIS A 108 9.60 2.84 -5.21
N LEU A 109 8.78 3.58 -4.46
CA LEU A 109 7.32 3.40 -4.47
C LEU A 109 6.67 3.87 -5.78
N ALA A 110 7.17 4.92 -6.42
CA ALA A 110 6.72 5.35 -7.74
C ALA A 110 7.03 4.29 -8.82
N ALA A 111 8.22 3.68 -8.79
CA ALA A 111 8.55 2.54 -9.62
C ALA A 111 7.67 1.32 -9.30
N GLY A 112 7.45 1.05 -8.01
CA GLY A 112 6.53 0.01 -7.53
C GLY A 112 5.11 0.19 -8.05
N TYR A 113 4.59 1.42 -8.07
CA TYR A 113 3.29 1.75 -8.64
C TYR A 113 3.17 1.33 -10.11
N ILE A 114 4.21 1.60 -10.93
CA ILE A 114 4.25 1.18 -12.35
C ILE A 114 4.22 -0.34 -12.47
N LEU A 115 5.06 -1.03 -11.70
CA LEU A 115 5.20 -2.49 -11.73
C LEU A 115 3.90 -3.19 -11.28
N GLN A 116 3.28 -2.70 -10.21
CA GLN A 116 2.05 -3.23 -9.63
C GLN A 116 0.83 -2.98 -10.53
N ALA A 117 0.76 -1.82 -11.19
CA ALA A 117 -0.30 -1.53 -12.16
C ALA A 117 -0.24 -2.47 -13.38
N ALA A 118 0.94 -2.93 -13.75
CA ALA A 118 1.12 -3.91 -14.82
C ALA A 118 0.70 -5.33 -14.41
N ASN A 119 1.13 -5.79 -13.22
CA ASN A 119 0.78 -7.11 -12.68
C ASN A 119 1.07 -7.17 -11.18
N TYR A 120 0.02 -7.01 -10.38
CA TYR A 120 0.13 -7.02 -8.92
C TYR A 120 0.65 -8.36 -8.39
N SER A 121 0.12 -9.49 -8.88
CA SER A 121 0.53 -10.83 -8.43
C SER A 121 2.01 -11.10 -8.61
N ALA A 122 2.59 -10.69 -9.76
CA ALA A 122 4.00 -10.89 -10.04
C ALA A 122 4.91 -9.95 -9.24
N SER A 123 4.49 -8.70 -9.05
CA SER A 123 5.32 -7.67 -8.38
C SER A 123 5.47 -7.90 -6.88
N VAL A 124 4.56 -8.62 -6.23
CA VAL A 124 4.59 -8.83 -4.78
C VAL A 124 5.80 -9.66 -4.30
N PHE A 125 6.29 -10.60 -5.11
CA PHE A 125 7.41 -11.45 -4.74
C PHE A 125 8.68 -10.66 -4.41
N PRO A 126 9.21 -9.80 -5.31
CA PRO A 126 10.40 -9.01 -4.99
C PRO A 126 10.16 -8.02 -3.84
N PHE A 127 8.96 -7.43 -3.71
CA PHE A 127 8.67 -6.50 -2.61
C PHE A 127 8.65 -7.18 -1.24
N LEU A 128 8.14 -8.41 -1.13
CA LEU A 128 8.26 -9.20 0.10
C LEU A 128 9.71 -9.50 0.43
N THR A 129 10.53 -9.81 -0.58
CA THR A 129 11.96 -10.05 -0.39
C THR A 129 12.69 -8.80 0.09
N THR A 130 12.40 -7.62 -0.47
CA THR A 130 12.92 -6.33 0.00
C THR A 130 12.61 -6.10 1.47
N GLY A 131 11.35 -6.30 1.89
CA GLY A 131 10.93 -6.12 3.28
C GLY A 131 11.62 -7.08 4.25
N ALA A 132 11.70 -8.36 3.90
CA ALA A 132 12.37 -9.38 4.71
C ALA A 132 13.88 -9.12 4.83
N ALA A 133 14.54 -8.79 3.72
CA ALA A 133 15.95 -8.46 3.69
C ALA A 133 16.27 -7.19 4.50
N ASN A 134 15.40 -6.18 4.45
CA ASN A 134 15.56 -4.94 5.22
C ASN A 134 15.48 -5.20 6.74
N LEU A 135 14.62 -6.12 7.20
CA LEU A 135 14.59 -6.53 8.62
C LEU A 135 15.89 -7.20 9.06
N ILE A 136 16.40 -8.14 8.25
CA ILE A 136 17.68 -8.81 8.55
C ILE A 136 18.82 -7.79 8.60
N ARG A 137 18.91 -6.90 7.60
CA ARG A 137 19.92 -5.86 7.49
C ARG A 137 19.89 -4.89 8.67
N THR A 138 18.70 -4.50 9.12
CA THR A 138 18.53 -3.45 10.14
C THR A 138 18.75 -3.96 11.56
N PHE A 139 18.31 -5.19 11.85
CA PHE A 139 18.27 -5.73 13.20
C PHE A 139 19.06 -7.01 13.39
N GLY A 140 19.44 -7.70 12.30
CA GLY A 140 20.23 -8.91 12.37
C GLY A 140 21.70 -8.65 12.72
N SER A 141 22.38 -9.67 13.25
CA SER A 141 23.83 -9.64 13.40
C SER A 141 24.52 -9.62 12.03
N SER A 142 25.80 -9.17 11.98
CA SER A 142 26.59 -9.23 10.74
C SER A 142 26.63 -10.63 10.13
N ALA A 143 26.70 -11.66 10.96
CA ALA A 143 26.66 -13.05 10.49
C ALA A 143 25.35 -13.41 9.78
N LEU A 144 24.20 -12.93 10.28
CA LEU A 144 22.90 -13.13 9.60
C LEU A 144 22.81 -12.35 8.30
N VAL A 145 23.29 -11.11 8.28
CA VAL A 145 23.34 -10.29 7.07
C VAL A 145 24.18 -10.97 5.99
N GLU A 146 25.41 -11.36 6.32
CA GLU A 146 26.33 -12.03 5.38
C GLU A 146 25.80 -13.37 4.87
N ARG A 147 25.08 -14.11 5.72
CA ARG A 147 24.55 -15.45 5.41
C ARG A 147 23.34 -15.41 4.50
N PHE A 148 22.41 -14.47 4.69
CA PHE A 148 21.09 -14.51 4.05
C PHE A 148 20.91 -13.45 2.96
N THR A 149 21.37 -12.21 3.18
CA THR A 149 20.97 -11.11 2.31
C THR A 149 21.57 -11.14 0.90
N PRO A 150 22.82 -11.61 0.64
CA PRO A 150 23.39 -11.58 -0.71
C PRO A 150 22.57 -12.37 -1.74
N LYS A 151 22.09 -13.56 -1.39
CA LYS A 151 21.25 -14.38 -2.28
C LYS A 151 19.81 -13.83 -2.40
N MET A 152 19.31 -13.16 -1.37
CA MET A 152 18.05 -12.44 -1.43
C MET A 152 18.15 -11.26 -2.40
N TYR A 153 19.21 -10.46 -2.32
CA TYR A 153 19.45 -9.33 -3.25
C TYR A 153 19.62 -9.79 -4.70
N ALA A 154 20.26 -10.95 -4.91
CA ALA A 154 20.44 -11.54 -6.24
C ALA A 154 19.15 -12.13 -6.85
N GLY A 155 18.05 -12.16 -6.11
CA GLY A 155 16.79 -12.78 -6.54
C GLY A 155 16.83 -14.31 -6.57
N ASP A 156 17.85 -14.93 -5.94
CA ASP A 156 17.97 -16.39 -5.84
C ASP A 156 17.11 -16.96 -4.71
N TRP A 157 16.92 -16.19 -3.64
CA TRP A 157 16.14 -16.55 -2.47
C TRP A 157 14.97 -15.58 -2.26
N GLN A 158 13.80 -16.14 -1.99
CA GLN A 158 12.60 -15.39 -1.66
C GLN A 158 12.56 -15.04 -0.17
N GLY A 159 12.17 -13.81 0.15
CA GLY A 159 11.85 -13.41 1.51
C GLY A 159 10.34 -13.40 1.75
N THR A 160 9.91 -13.76 2.97
CA THR A 160 8.50 -13.71 3.38
C THR A 160 8.35 -13.20 4.81
N MET A 161 7.12 -12.81 5.15
CA MET A 161 6.71 -12.42 6.50
C MET A 161 5.72 -13.46 7.04
N ALA A 162 6.10 -14.19 8.11
CA ALA A 162 5.33 -15.28 8.67
C ALA A 162 4.81 -14.93 10.08
N LEU A 163 3.65 -14.24 10.15
CA LEU A 163 3.08 -13.73 11.38
C LEU A 163 1.85 -14.51 11.83
N THR A 164 0.85 -14.58 10.94
CA THR A 164 -0.53 -15.02 11.22
C THR A 164 -0.59 -16.51 11.56
N GLU A 165 -1.39 -16.83 12.59
CA GLU A 165 -1.72 -18.20 13.02
C GLU A 165 -3.24 -18.39 13.02
N PRO A 166 -3.77 -19.62 13.12
CA PRO A 166 -5.21 -19.86 13.09
C PRO A 166 -6.01 -19.02 14.10
N ASP A 167 -5.48 -18.82 15.29
CA ASP A 167 -6.14 -18.07 16.37
C ASP A 167 -5.55 -16.66 16.58
N ALA A 168 -4.60 -16.23 15.75
CA ALA A 168 -3.89 -14.95 15.90
C ALA A 168 -3.66 -14.26 14.55
N GLY A 169 -4.61 -13.41 14.16
CA GLY A 169 -4.53 -12.56 12.95
C GLY A 169 -4.34 -11.09 13.33
N SER A 170 -5.45 -10.36 13.54
CA SER A 170 -5.40 -8.95 13.97
C SER A 170 -4.84 -8.78 15.39
N SER A 171 -5.03 -9.78 16.26
CA SER A 171 -4.41 -9.85 17.60
C SER A 171 -3.23 -10.82 17.56
N LEU A 172 -2.01 -10.28 17.51
CA LEU A 172 -0.78 -11.09 17.56
C LEU A 172 -0.37 -11.48 18.98
N SER A 173 -1.07 -10.98 20.01
CA SER A 173 -0.81 -11.34 21.41
C SER A 173 -0.94 -12.84 21.69
N ASP A 174 -1.71 -13.53 20.87
CA ASP A 174 -2.14 -14.92 21.08
C ASP A 174 -1.40 -15.93 20.19
N ILE A 175 -0.27 -15.52 19.56
CA ILE A 175 0.54 -16.46 18.80
C ILE A 175 1.05 -17.59 19.67
N SER A 176 0.98 -18.81 19.14
CA SER A 176 1.32 -20.07 19.80
C SER A 176 2.64 -20.69 19.31
N THR A 177 3.16 -20.26 18.15
CA THR A 177 4.46 -20.72 17.65
C THR A 177 5.54 -20.43 18.69
N THR A 178 6.27 -21.49 19.08
CA THR A 178 7.24 -21.43 20.18
C THR A 178 8.66 -21.67 19.66
N ALA A 179 9.60 -20.93 20.23
CA ALA A 179 11.03 -21.04 19.98
C ALA A 179 11.74 -21.57 21.23
N TYR A 180 12.43 -22.69 21.08
CA TYR A 180 13.18 -23.37 22.16
C TYR A 180 14.66 -23.10 21.95
N PRO A 181 15.39 -22.53 22.95
CA PRO A 181 16.84 -22.34 22.84
C PRO A 181 17.59 -23.64 22.54
N THR A 182 18.65 -23.56 21.73
CA THR A 182 19.57 -24.67 21.50
C THR A 182 20.88 -24.47 22.29
N GLU A 183 21.86 -25.36 22.14
CA GLU A 183 23.20 -25.17 22.72
C GLU A 183 24.00 -24.07 22.02
N THR A 184 23.60 -23.68 20.80
CA THR A 184 24.24 -22.62 20.01
C THR A 184 23.55 -21.30 20.27
N GLU A 185 24.30 -20.31 20.72
CA GLU A 185 23.76 -18.95 20.96
C GLU A 185 23.14 -18.35 19.69
N GLY A 186 21.94 -17.79 19.83
CA GLY A 186 21.16 -17.19 18.74
C GLY A 186 20.42 -18.21 17.85
N GLU A 187 20.57 -19.52 18.08
CA GLU A 187 19.83 -20.57 17.39
C GLU A 187 18.69 -21.14 18.26
N TYR A 188 17.56 -21.37 17.64
CA TYR A 188 16.36 -21.88 18.32
C TYR A 188 15.70 -22.98 17.49
N ARG A 189 15.13 -23.96 18.15
CA ARG A 189 14.19 -24.88 17.53
C ARG A 189 12.81 -24.23 17.50
N ILE A 190 12.23 -24.11 16.31
CA ILE A 190 10.92 -23.49 16.15
C ILE A 190 9.86 -24.56 15.92
N LYS A 191 8.72 -24.46 16.64
CA LYS A 191 7.58 -25.36 16.48
C LYS A 191 6.26 -24.58 16.47
N GLY A 192 5.42 -24.85 15.47
CA GLY A 192 4.11 -24.19 15.33
C GLY A 192 3.55 -24.29 13.92
N GLN A 193 2.67 -23.35 13.61
CA GLN A 193 2.10 -23.23 12.27
C GLN A 193 1.85 -21.77 11.91
N LYS A 194 1.93 -21.47 10.61
CA LYS A 194 1.66 -20.14 10.07
C LYS A 194 0.72 -20.26 8.88
N ILE A 195 -0.31 -19.43 8.85
CA ILE A 195 -1.33 -19.44 7.81
C ILE A 195 -1.35 -18.11 7.04
N TYR A 196 -1.91 -18.15 5.83
CA TYR A 196 -2.00 -17.01 4.93
C TYR A 196 -0.65 -16.38 4.58
N ILE A 197 0.40 -17.19 4.44
CA ILE A 197 1.74 -16.68 4.16
C ILE A 197 1.91 -16.45 2.65
N SER A 198 1.95 -15.19 2.26
CA SER A 198 2.18 -14.78 0.87
C SER A 198 3.55 -15.23 0.40
N CYS A 199 3.60 -15.88 -0.77
CA CYS A 199 4.80 -16.48 -1.34
C CYS A 199 5.54 -17.41 -0.35
N GLY A 200 4.81 -18.01 0.60
CA GLY A 200 5.38 -18.85 1.65
C GLY A 200 6.03 -20.14 1.16
N ASP A 201 5.64 -20.60 -0.02
CA ASP A 201 6.31 -21.66 -0.76
C ASP A 201 6.11 -21.50 -2.26
N HIS A 202 7.15 -21.76 -3.06
CA HIS A 202 7.08 -21.85 -4.52
C HIS A 202 8.40 -22.39 -5.11
N ASP A 203 8.35 -22.80 -6.39
CA ASP A 203 9.47 -23.42 -7.11
C ASP A 203 10.26 -22.45 -8.03
N ALA A 204 10.01 -21.15 -7.95
CA ALA A 204 10.71 -20.17 -8.80
C ALA A 204 12.07 -19.71 -8.22
N CYS A 205 12.42 -20.07 -7.00
CA CYS A 205 13.69 -19.71 -6.36
C CYS A 205 14.34 -20.94 -5.68
N GLU A 206 15.61 -20.80 -5.26
CA GLU A 206 16.38 -21.88 -4.63
C GLU A 206 15.99 -22.11 -3.17
N ASN A 207 15.60 -21.06 -2.45
CA ASN A 207 15.25 -21.10 -1.04
C ASN A 207 14.21 -20.03 -0.68
N ILE A 208 13.52 -20.23 0.44
CA ILE A 208 12.59 -19.24 0.99
C ILE A 208 13.00 -18.93 2.43
N ILE A 209 13.15 -17.64 2.71
CA ILE A 209 13.62 -17.12 4.00
C ILE A 209 12.44 -16.45 4.70
N HIS A 210 11.94 -17.08 5.75
CA HIS A 210 10.79 -16.58 6.50
C HIS A 210 11.24 -15.71 7.67
N LEU A 211 10.80 -14.44 7.70
CA LEU A 211 10.85 -13.59 8.88
C LEU A 211 9.65 -13.96 9.75
N MET A 212 9.88 -14.75 10.79
CA MET A 212 8.83 -15.43 11.56
C MET A 212 8.74 -14.87 12.98
N LEU A 213 7.52 -14.53 13.41
CA LEU A 213 7.25 -14.23 14.81
C LEU A 213 7.00 -15.51 15.59
N ALA A 214 7.71 -15.66 16.71
CA ALA A 214 7.51 -16.78 17.65
C ALA A 214 7.74 -16.29 19.09
N ARG A 215 7.28 -17.08 20.05
CA ARG A 215 7.50 -16.85 21.48
C ARG A 215 8.60 -17.77 21.99
N VAL A 216 9.63 -17.18 22.59
CA VAL A 216 10.66 -17.97 23.27
C VAL A 216 10.01 -18.70 24.46
N GLU A 217 10.41 -19.94 24.71
CA GLU A 217 9.91 -20.71 25.86
C GLU A 217 10.14 -19.95 27.18
N GLY A 218 9.08 -19.79 27.97
CA GLY A 218 9.13 -19.02 29.21
C GLY A 218 9.02 -17.49 29.06
N ALA A 219 8.93 -16.97 27.84
CA ALA A 219 8.73 -15.52 27.62
C ALA A 219 7.37 -15.01 28.13
N PRO A 220 7.25 -13.73 28.45
CA PRO A 220 5.99 -13.14 28.92
C PRO A 220 4.83 -13.35 27.93
N ALA A 221 3.62 -13.52 28.47
CA ALA A 221 2.40 -13.56 27.65
C ALA A 221 2.13 -12.20 26.96
N GLY A 222 1.31 -12.23 25.91
CA GLY A 222 0.93 -11.04 25.17
C GLY A 222 2.05 -10.54 24.21
N THR A 223 1.93 -9.31 23.78
CA THR A 223 2.82 -8.73 22.75
C THR A 223 4.27 -8.55 23.18
N LYS A 224 4.52 -8.46 24.51
CA LYS A 224 5.85 -8.22 25.09
C LYS A 224 6.77 -9.44 25.09
N GLY A 225 6.27 -10.64 24.75
CA GLY A 225 7.08 -11.86 24.72
C GLY A 225 7.30 -12.37 23.28
N ILE A 226 7.11 -11.54 22.28
CA ILE A 226 7.23 -11.94 20.86
C ILE A 226 8.61 -11.57 20.33
N SER A 227 9.31 -12.57 19.79
CA SER A 227 10.64 -12.45 19.16
C SER A 227 10.54 -12.67 17.66
N LEU A 228 11.55 -12.19 16.91
CA LEU A 228 11.64 -12.32 15.45
C LEU A 228 12.78 -13.27 15.08
N PHE A 229 12.51 -14.17 14.15
CA PHE A 229 13.48 -15.18 13.70
C PHE A 229 13.60 -15.21 12.18
N VAL A 230 14.80 -15.46 11.67
CA VAL A 230 15.05 -15.91 10.31
C VAL A 230 14.89 -17.43 10.31
N VAL A 231 13.96 -17.96 9.54
CA VAL A 231 13.73 -19.41 9.40
C VAL A 231 13.80 -19.76 7.91
N PRO A 232 14.92 -20.36 7.43
CA PRO A 232 15.03 -20.77 6.04
C PRO A 232 14.23 -22.06 5.81
N LYS A 233 13.66 -22.24 4.61
CA LYS A 233 13.00 -23.49 4.20
C LYS A 233 14.01 -24.63 4.04
N PHE A 234 15.18 -24.33 3.48
CA PHE A 234 16.32 -25.23 3.35
C PHE A 234 17.53 -24.65 4.07
N ILE A 235 18.28 -25.50 4.77
CA ILE A 235 19.51 -25.08 5.46
C ILE A 235 20.53 -24.60 4.40
N PRO A 236 21.03 -23.35 4.48
CA PRO A 236 21.86 -22.77 3.43
C PRO A 236 23.13 -23.56 3.11
N GLU A 237 23.76 -24.18 4.10
CA GLU A 237 25.05 -24.86 3.98
C GLU A 237 24.94 -26.26 3.39
N THR A 238 23.84 -26.96 3.67
CA THR A 238 23.66 -28.36 3.28
C THR A 238 22.63 -28.55 2.17
N GLY A 239 21.71 -27.59 2.00
CA GLY A 239 20.53 -27.72 1.13
C GLY A 239 19.48 -28.69 1.66
N GLU A 240 19.64 -29.22 2.87
CA GLU A 240 18.67 -30.12 3.50
C GLU A 240 17.40 -29.35 3.93
N SER A 241 16.27 -30.05 3.95
CA SER A 241 15.00 -29.50 4.45
C SER A 241 15.13 -29.10 5.92
N ASN A 242 14.70 -27.89 6.25
CA ASN A 242 14.66 -27.38 7.61
C ASN A 242 13.34 -27.69 8.33
N ASP A 243 12.61 -28.73 7.92
CA ASP A 243 11.33 -29.13 8.53
C ASP A 243 10.28 -27.98 8.54
N VAL A 244 10.31 -27.13 7.51
CA VAL A 244 9.27 -26.16 7.17
C VAL A 244 8.46 -26.76 6.03
N LEU A 245 7.27 -27.27 6.35
CA LEU A 245 6.45 -28.06 5.43
C LEU A 245 5.26 -27.24 4.95
N THR A 246 4.92 -27.36 3.67
CA THR A 246 3.72 -26.76 3.09
C THR A 246 2.56 -27.74 3.23
N GLU A 247 1.69 -27.47 4.21
CA GLU A 247 0.50 -28.29 4.48
C GLU A 247 -0.66 -27.98 3.55
N GLY A 248 -0.75 -26.72 3.08
CA GLY A 248 -1.86 -26.28 2.26
C GLY A 248 -1.57 -25.05 1.41
N LEU A 249 -2.41 -24.89 0.40
CA LEU A 249 -2.45 -23.74 -0.50
C LEU A 249 -3.87 -23.17 -0.47
N TYR A 250 -4.00 -21.86 -0.22
CA TYR A 250 -5.30 -21.19 -0.23
C TYR A 250 -5.70 -20.74 -1.63
N HIS A 251 -6.87 -21.18 -2.09
CA HIS A 251 -7.53 -20.67 -3.29
C HIS A 251 -8.22 -19.34 -2.96
N LYS A 252 -8.10 -18.35 -3.83
CA LYS A 252 -8.46 -16.96 -3.52
C LYS A 252 -9.42 -16.35 -4.55
N MET A 253 -10.14 -15.32 -4.14
CA MET A 253 -10.98 -14.49 -5.00
C MET A 253 -10.17 -13.78 -6.09
N GLY A 254 -9.04 -13.18 -5.72
CA GLY A 254 -8.13 -12.43 -6.58
C GLY A 254 -6.69 -12.61 -6.12
N TYR A 255 -5.73 -11.92 -6.76
CA TYR A 255 -4.32 -12.06 -6.42
C TYR A 255 -3.85 -13.51 -6.59
N LYS A 256 -4.41 -14.18 -7.60
CA LYS A 256 -4.30 -15.64 -7.75
C LYS A 256 -2.90 -16.09 -8.12
N GLY A 257 -2.18 -15.29 -8.93
CA GLY A 257 -0.83 -15.64 -9.39
C GLY A 257 0.23 -15.77 -8.30
N ALA A 258 0.02 -15.16 -7.11
CA ALA A 258 0.90 -15.33 -5.96
C ALA A 258 0.35 -16.40 -5.01
N PRO A 259 1.13 -17.43 -4.62
CA PRO A 259 0.68 -18.46 -3.71
C PRO A 259 0.50 -17.91 -2.29
N ILE A 260 -0.49 -18.43 -1.58
CA ILE A 260 -0.69 -18.18 -0.15
C ILE A 260 -0.63 -19.53 0.57
N ALA A 261 0.44 -19.73 1.33
CA ALA A 261 0.73 -21.02 1.95
C ALA A 261 0.21 -21.15 3.39
N HIS A 262 -0.11 -22.39 3.77
CA HIS A 262 -0.18 -22.86 5.14
C HIS A 262 1.11 -23.61 5.43
N LEU A 263 1.87 -23.16 6.42
CA LEU A 263 3.17 -23.71 6.81
C LEU A 263 3.07 -24.42 8.16
N MET A 264 3.55 -25.67 8.21
CA MET A 264 3.81 -26.41 9.44
C MET A 264 5.31 -26.36 9.72
N ILE A 265 5.66 -25.99 10.93
CA ILE A 265 7.03 -25.74 11.36
C ILE A 265 7.40 -26.71 12.47
N GLY A 266 8.49 -27.45 12.31
CA GLY A 266 9.02 -28.33 13.35
C GLY A 266 8.17 -29.57 13.62
N SER A 267 7.51 -30.14 12.62
CA SER A 267 6.74 -31.39 12.76
C SER A 267 7.61 -32.54 13.21
N ASN A 268 8.89 -32.56 12.82
CA ASN A 268 9.89 -33.54 13.21
C ASN A 268 10.90 -32.97 14.23
N GLU A 269 10.60 -31.82 14.85
CA GLU A 269 11.43 -31.12 15.84
C GLU A 269 12.84 -30.73 15.33
N LYS A 270 12.99 -30.50 14.01
CA LYS A 270 14.27 -30.21 13.36
C LYS A 270 14.44 -28.76 12.89
N THR A 271 13.35 -27.96 12.90
CA THR A 271 13.40 -26.59 12.37
C THR A 271 14.33 -25.73 13.20
N ILE A 272 15.35 -25.18 12.56
CA ILE A 272 16.27 -24.19 13.14
C ILE A 272 15.88 -22.79 12.67
N GLY A 273 15.73 -21.87 13.61
CA GLY A 273 15.54 -20.45 13.39
C GLY A 273 16.63 -19.64 14.07
N PHE A 274 16.96 -18.49 13.50
CA PHE A 274 18.02 -17.60 13.98
C PHE A 274 17.39 -16.31 14.49
N LEU A 275 17.70 -15.94 15.75
CA LEU A 275 17.15 -14.76 16.38
C LEU A 275 17.62 -13.48 15.65
N VAL A 276 16.67 -12.61 15.32
CA VAL A 276 16.93 -11.28 14.77
C VAL A 276 16.90 -10.25 15.90
N GLY A 277 18.03 -9.64 16.19
CA GLY A 277 18.17 -8.68 17.28
C GLY A 277 18.06 -9.34 18.66
N GLU A 278 17.17 -8.82 19.51
CA GLU A 278 16.99 -9.26 20.91
C GLU A 278 15.68 -10.02 21.09
N GLU A 279 15.65 -10.96 22.07
CA GLU A 279 14.42 -11.61 22.50
C GLU A 279 13.38 -10.57 22.93
N ASN A 280 12.11 -10.89 22.69
CA ASN A 280 10.96 -10.08 23.11
C ASN A 280 10.84 -8.70 22.42
N MET A 281 11.67 -8.46 21.39
CA MET A 281 11.67 -7.23 20.61
C MET A 281 11.10 -7.39 19.19
N GLY A 282 10.70 -8.61 18.82
CA GLY A 282 10.31 -8.93 17.45
C GLY A 282 9.17 -8.07 16.92
N LEU A 283 8.15 -7.83 17.72
CA LEU A 283 7.03 -6.98 17.31
C LEU A 283 7.44 -5.50 17.14
N LYS A 284 8.36 -5.01 17.96
CA LYS A 284 8.91 -3.64 17.83
C LYS A 284 9.70 -3.48 16.52
N TYR A 285 10.51 -4.49 16.15
CA TYR A 285 11.24 -4.47 14.88
C TYR A 285 10.31 -4.49 13.68
N MET A 286 9.28 -5.32 13.73
CA MET A 286 8.23 -5.36 12.71
C MET A 286 7.50 -4.00 12.60
N PHE A 287 7.18 -3.35 13.71
CA PHE A 287 6.50 -2.06 13.71
C PHE A 287 7.33 -0.93 13.11
N GLN A 288 8.67 -0.96 13.24
CA GLN A 288 9.52 0.04 12.59
C GLN A 288 9.43 0.01 11.05
N MET A 289 9.15 -1.17 10.47
CA MET A 289 8.94 -1.36 9.04
C MET A 289 7.48 -1.18 8.59
N MET A 290 6.55 -1.07 9.55
CA MET A 290 5.11 -1.06 9.25
C MET A 290 4.65 0.19 8.49
N ASN A 291 5.30 1.35 8.67
CA ASN A 291 4.95 2.54 7.90
C ASN A 291 5.23 2.32 6.41
N GLU A 292 6.38 1.73 6.08
CA GLU A 292 6.75 1.36 4.71
C GLU A 292 5.74 0.36 4.11
N ALA A 293 5.44 -0.71 4.84
CA ALA A 293 4.50 -1.73 4.40
C ALA A 293 3.08 -1.17 4.21
N ARG A 294 2.59 -0.35 5.13
CA ARG A 294 1.25 0.26 5.07
C ARG A 294 1.12 1.22 3.90
N ILE A 295 2.10 2.09 3.66
CA ILE A 295 2.13 2.98 2.49
C ILE A 295 2.22 2.15 1.21
N GLY A 296 3.04 1.09 1.20
CA GLY A 296 3.14 0.14 0.10
C GLY A 296 1.80 -0.51 -0.26
N VAL A 297 1.02 -0.95 0.75
CA VAL A 297 -0.33 -1.53 0.51
C VAL A 297 -1.30 -0.49 -0.05
N GLY A 298 -1.26 0.75 0.45
CA GLY A 298 -2.02 1.85 -0.16
C GLY A 298 -1.63 2.07 -1.63
N MET A 299 -0.33 1.98 -1.95
CA MET A 299 0.18 2.10 -3.32
C MET A 299 -0.30 0.96 -4.22
N ASN A 300 -0.31 -0.29 -3.71
CA ASN A 300 -0.85 -1.44 -4.43
C ASN A 300 -2.33 -1.22 -4.83
N ALA A 301 -3.14 -0.73 -3.89
CA ALA A 301 -4.55 -0.45 -4.14
C ALA A 301 -4.74 0.62 -5.22
N VAL A 302 -3.94 1.69 -5.17
CA VAL A 302 -3.98 2.77 -6.17
C VAL A 302 -3.48 2.31 -7.53
N ALA A 303 -2.44 1.49 -7.59
CA ALA A 303 -1.90 0.94 -8.83
C ALA A 303 -2.96 0.11 -9.58
N ILE A 304 -3.67 -0.78 -8.86
CA ILE A 304 -4.76 -1.58 -9.42
C ILE A 304 -5.94 -0.70 -9.85
N ALA A 305 -6.32 0.29 -9.01
CA ALA A 305 -7.40 1.22 -9.34
C ALA A 305 -7.08 2.04 -10.60
N GLN A 306 -5.83 2.46 -10.76
CA GLN A 306 -5.36 3.19 -11.94
C GLN A 306 -5.38 2.32 -13.20
N ALA A 307 -4.95 1.06 -13.09
CA ALA A 307 -5.01 0.13 -14.23
C ALA A 307 -6.47 -0.12 -14.67
N ALA A 308 -7.38 -0.27 -13.72
CA ALA A 308 -8.81 -0.40 -13.99
C ALA A 308 -9.39 0.88 -14.63
N TYR A 309 -8.99 2.06 -14.14
CA TYR A 309 -9.38 3.34 -14.73
C TYR A 309 -8.91 3.47 -16.18
N GLN A 310 -7.63 3.15 -16.48
CA GLN A 310 -7.11 3.22 -17.84
C GLN A 310 -7.87 2.28 -18.78
N ALA A 311 -8.13 1.05 -18.36
CA ALA A 311 -8.90 0.07 -19.13
C ALA A 311 -10.34 0.56 -19.40
N SER A 312 -11.01 1.09 -18.39
CA SER A 312 -12.39 1.59 -18.53
C SER A 312 -12.44 2.87 -19.37
N LEU A 313 -11.45 3.75 -19.27
CA LEU A 313 -11.33 4.96 -20.06
C LEU A 313 -11.11 4.64 -21.56
N ALA A 314 -10.23 3.69 -21.86
CA ALA A 314 -9.99 3.22 -23.24
C ALA A 314 -11.29 2.67 -23.84
N TYR A 315 -11.95 1.76 -23.13
CA TYR A 315 -13.22 1.20 -23.57
C TYR A 315 -14.30 2.28 -23.78
N ALA A 316 -14.42 3.23 -22.87
CA ALA A 316 -15.43 4.27 -22.95
C ALA A 316 -15.24 5.22 -24.13
N LYS A 317 -14.00 5.42 -24.60
CA LYS A 317 -13.66 6.23 -25.80
C LYS A 317 -14.00 5.52 -27.10
N GLU A 318 -13.96 4.20 -27.12
CA GLU A 318 -14.12 3.39 -28.34
C GLU A 318 -15.53 2.81 -28.50
N ARG A 319 -16.22 2.47 -27.40
CA ARG A 319 -17.50 1.79 -27.42
C ARG A 319 -18.65 2.74 -27.81
N PRO A 320 -19.28 2.59 -28.99
CA PRO A 320 -20.46 3.35 -29.35
C PRO A 320 -21.71 2.72 -28.71
N GLN A 321 -22.56 3.56 -28.07
CA GLN A 321 -23.85 3.13 -27.54
C GLN A 321 -24.78 4.33 -27.32
N GLY A 322 -25.96 4.25 -27.91
CA GLY A 322 -26.97 5.31 -27.80
C GLY A 322 -26.54 6.63 -28.46
N ARG A 323 -27.27 7.68 -28.13
CA ARG A 323 -27.05 9.05 -28.61
C ARG A 323 -27.09 10.01 -27.43
N LYS A 324 -26.59 11.24 -27.61
CA LYS A 324 -26.76 12.26 -26.55
C LYS A 324 -28.24 12.41 -26.21
N ILE A 325 -28.58 12.63 -24.94
CA ILE A 325 -29.95 12.72 -24.47
C ILE A 325 -30.77 13.83 -25.16
N THR A 326 -30.08 14.83 -25.70
CA THR A 326 -30.65 15.93 -26.50
C THR A 326 -30.87 15.58 -27.96
N GLU A 327 -30.29 14.50 -28.50
CA GLU A 327 -30.45 14.08 -29.88
C GLU A 327 -31.69 13.22 -30.03
N LYS A 328 -32.67 13.72 -30.79
CA LYS A 328 -33.94 13.04 -31.03
C LYS A 328 -34.00 12.33 -32.38
N ASP A 329 -33.06 12.64 -33.28
CA ASP A 329 -32.99 12.02 -34.60
C ASP A 329 -32.31 10.65 -34.52
N LEU A 330 -33.08 9.59 -34.64
CA LEU A 330 -32.61 8.20 -34.59
C LEU A 330 -31.77 7.80 -35.83
N SER A 331 -31.75 8.61 -36.89
CA SER A 331 -30.88 8.38 -38.06
C SER A 331 -29.43 8.76 -37.82
N LYS A 332 -29.14 9.59 -36.81
CA LYS A 332 -27.78 9.96 -36.42
C LYS A 332 -27.00 8.76 -35.89
N PRO A 333 -25.67 8.70 -36.07
CA PRO A 333 -24.87 7.62 -35.53
C PRO A 333 -24.87 7.63 -34.00
N GLN A 334 -24.58 6.46 -33.42
CA GLN A 334 -24.31 6.32 -31.99
C GLN A 334 -23.02 7.10 -31.62
N VAL A 335 -22.92 7.53 -30.37
CA VAL A 335 -21.73 8.20 -29.82
C VAL A 335 -20.94 7.25 -28.92
N PRO A 336 -19.63 7.44 -28.77
CA PRO A 336 -18.87 6.74 -27.73
C PRO A 336 -19.49 6.96 -26.35
N ILE A 337 -19.48 5.94 -25.49
CA ILE A 337 -20.16 6.02 -24.19
C ILE A 337 -19.59 7.10 -23.27
N ILE A 338 -18.35 7.52 -23.46
CA ILE A 338 -17.75 8.63 -22.74
C ILE A 338 -18.52 9.95 -22.91
N GLU A 339 -19.34 10.09 -23.97
CA GLU A 339 -20.19 11.27 -24.18
C GLU A 339 -21.41 11.33 -23.26
N HIS A 340 -21.73 10.26 -22.54
CA HIS A 340 -22.81 10.23 -21.58
C HIS A 340 -22.37 10.72 -20.20
N ALA A 341 -23.18 11.57 -19.58
CA ALA A 341 -22.83 12.24 -18.31
C ALA A 341 -22.58 11.25 -17.16
N ASP A 342 -23.37 10.16 -17.06
CA ASP A 342 -23.18 9.16 -16.00
C ASP A 342 -21.89 8.35 -16.19
N VAL A 343 -21.50 8.05 -17.44
CA VAL A 343 -20.20 7.42 -17.73
C VAL A 343 -19.05 8.36 -17.35
N LYS A 344 -19.17 9.65 -17.68
CA LYS A 344 -18.19 10.67 -17.24
C LYS A 344 -18.09 10.75 -15.72
N ARG A 345 -19.22 10.70 -15.01
CA ARG A 345 -19.25 10.69 -13.54
C ARG A 345 -18.45 9.49 -12.98
N MET A 346 -18.66 8.29 -13.51
CA MET A 346 -17.91 7.08 -13.08
C MET A 346 -16.41 7.17 -13.41
N LEU A 347 -16.05 7.73 -14.56
CA LEU A 347 -14.64 7.94 -14.95
C LEU A 347 -13.98 9.02 -14.08
N LEU A 348 -14.67 10.12 -13.78
CA LEU A 348 -14.16 11.19 -12.90
C LEU A 348 -14.02 10.68 -11.46
N PHE A 349 -14.94 9.83 -10.99
CA PHE A 349 -14.80 9.16 -9.70
C PHE A 349 -13.50 8.36 -9.64
N GLN A 350 -13.28 7.45 -10.59
CA GLN A 350 -12.07 6.65 -10.66
C GLN A 350 -10.80 7.50 -10.73
N LYS A 351 -10.80 8.52 -11.60
CA LYS A 351 -9.67 9.44 -11.77
C LYS A 351 -9.40 10.22 -10.49
N SER A 352 -10.42 10.77 -9.86
CA SER A 352 -10.25 11.58 -8.64
C SER A 352 -9.75 10.77 -7.46
N ILE A 353 -10.17 9.51 -7.33
CA ILE A 353 -9.68 8.60 -6.30
C ILE A 353 -8.25 8.16 -6.58
N SER A 354 -7.95 7.65 -7.78
CA SER A 354 -6.62 7.10 -8.08
C SER A 354 -5.52 8.17 -8.04
N GLU A 355 -5.73 9.31 -8.71
CA GLU A 355 -4.71 10.38 -8.78
C GLU A 355 -4.58 11.15 -7.44
N GLY A 356 -5.68 11.37 -6.72
CA GLY A 356 -5.64 12.03 -5.41
C GLY A 356 -5.00 11.15 -4.34
N SER A 357 -5.29 9.84 -4.34
CA SER A 357 -4.66 8.88 -3.44
C SER A 357 -3.18 8.66 -3.77
N LEU A 358 -2.80 8.64 -5.06
CA LEU A 358 -1.40 8.60 -5.48
C LEU A 358 -0.62 9.78 -4.91
N ALA A 359 -1.19 11.00 -5.00
CA ALA A 359 -0.58 12.19 -4.43
C ALA A 359 -0.35 12.07 -2.91
N LEU A 360 -1.32 11.55 -2.16
CA LEU A 360 -1.20 11.33 -0.71
C LEU A 360 -0.10 10.33 -0.38
N LEU A 361 -0.03 9.23 -1.11
CA LEU A 361 0.97 8.18 -0.90
C LEU A 361 2.39 8.64 -1.23
N LEU A 362 2.57 9.36 -2.34
CA LEU A 362 3.86 9.94 -2.69
C LEU A 362 4.27 11.06 -1.71
N TYR A 363 3.33 11.84 -1.20
CA TYR A 363 3.59 12.82 -0.14
C TYR A 363 4.05 12.14 1.16
N ALA A 364 3.37 11.05 1.58
CA ALA A 364 3.77 10.29 2.75
C ALA A 364 5.15 9.62 2.56
N SER A 365 5.44 9.12 1.37
CA SER A 365 6.75 8.54 1.03
C SER A 365 7.88 9.57 1.09
N ARG A 366 7.62 10.79 0.58
CA ARG A 366 8.57 11.90 0.68
C ARG A 366 8.81 12.32 2.14
N LEU A 367 7.77 12.37 2.97
CA LEU A 367 7.93 12.61 4.40
C LEU A 367 8.81 11.53 5.07
N MET A 368 8.75 10.29 4.60
CA MET A 368 9.59 9.20 5.11
C MET A 368 11.07 9.44 4.75
N ASP A 369 11.38 9.75 3.48
CA ASP A 369 12.73 10.11 3.06
C ASP A 369 13.29 11.29 3.85
N GLU A 370 12.50 12.35 3.99
CA GLU A 370 12.86 13.53 4.75
C GLU A 370 13.01 13.23 6.26
N THR A 371 12.19 12.37 6.84
CA THR A 371 12.27 12.01 8.27
C THR A 371 13.55 11.23 8.57
N ILE A 372 13.91 10.27 7.73
CA ILE A 372 15.10 9.43 7.96
C ILE A 372 16.37 10.28 7.90
N HIS A 373 16.46 11.21 6.95
CA HIS A 373 17.67 11.97 6.61
C HIS A 373 17.67 13.44 7.08
N GLU A 374 16.66 13.89 7.83
CA GLU A 374 16.61 15.24 8.42
C GLU A 374 17.70 15.38 9.51
N PRO A 375 18.63 16.33 9.36
CA PRO A 375 19.72 16.51 10.32
C PRO A 375 19.28 17.23 11.61
N ILE A 376 18.16 17.99 11.58
CA ILE A 376 17.69 18.79 12.72
C ILE A 376 16.71 17.97 13.54
N PRO A 377 17.03 17.60 14.82
CA PRO A 377 16.20 16.68 15.61
C PRO A 377 14.73 17.10 15.75
N ASP A 378 14.44 18.37 16.01
CA ASP A 378 13.09 18.86 16.18
C ASP A 378 12.28 18.73 14.87
N ARG A 379 12.85 19.10 13.73
CA ARG A 379 12.23 18.93 12.42
C ARG A 379 12.01 17.46 12.08
N LYS A 380 12.99 16.62 12.41
CA LYS A 380 12.88 15.16 12.24
C LYS A 380 11.69 14.63 13.04
N LYS A 381 11.54 15.04 14.29
CA LYS A 381 10.43 14.65 15.18
C LYS A 381 9.08 15.10 14.60
N GLU A 382 8.97 16.35 14.16
CA GLU A 382 7.74 16.89 13.58
C GLU A 382 7.30 16.12 12.31
N LYS A 383 8.22 15.88 11.39
CA LYS A 383 7.96 15.10 10.17
C LYS A 383 7.58 13.65 10.50
N HIS A 384 8.26 13.04 11.45
CA HIS A 384 7.95 11.68 11.91
C HIS A 384 6.52 11.59 12.46
N LEU A 385 6.10 12.52 13.32
CA LEU A 385 4.76 12.50 13.90
C LEU A 385 3.66 12.76 12.86
N LEU A 386 3.92 13.61 11.85
CA LEU A 386 3.01 13.80 10.74
C LEU A 386 2.89 12.52 9.90
N LEU A 387 4.01 11.86 9.59
CA LEU A 387 4.04 10.58 8.89
C LEU A 387 3.28 9.49 9.66
N GLU A 388 3.52 9.40 10.98
CA GLU A 388 2.84 8.46 11.86
C GLU A 388 1.30 8.65 11.84
N LEU A 389 0.84 9.89 11.81
CA LEU A 389 -0.57 10.24 11.72
C LEU A 389 -1.17 9.88 10.35
N LEU A 390 -0.44 10.17 9.27
CA LEU A 390 -0.91 9.92 7.90
C LEU A 390 -0.93 8.44 7.52
N THR A 391 -0.07 7.62 8.10
CA THR A 391 0.12 6.20 7.71
C THR A 391 -1.17 5.38 7.72
N PRO A 392 -2.01 5.36 8.77
CA PRO A 392 -3.28 4.61 8.75
C PRO A 392 -4.26 5.14 7.70
N ILE A 393 -4.24 6.44 7.43
CA ILE A 393 -5.07 7.10 6.40
C ILE A 393 -4.58 6.68 5.01
N ALA A 394 -3.27 6.78 4.76
CA ALA A 394 -2.62 6.45 3.49
C ALA A 394 -2.76 4.95 3.13
N LYS A 395 -2.88 4.06 4.12
CA LYS A 395 -3.19 2.65 3.88
C LYS A 395 -4.68 2.43 3.59
N SER A 396 -5.56 2.93 4.45
CA SER A 396 -6.95 2.47 4.49
C SER A 396 -7.84 3.16 3.46
N TYR A 397 -7.76 4.48 3.31
CA TYR A 397 -8.62 5.19 2.38
C TYR A 397 -8.38 4.78 0.92
N PRO A 398 -7.13 4.72 0.41
CA PRO A 398 -6.87 4.20 -0.93
C PRO A 398 -7.31 2.74 -1.11
N SER A 399 -7.21 1.91 -0.07
CA SER A 399 -7.64 0.51 -0.11
C SER A 399 -9.15 0.37 -0.29
N GLU A 400 -9.94 1.07 0.51
CA GLU A 400 -11.42 1.04 0.43
C GLU A 400 -11.91 1.67 -0.87
N MET A 401 -11.40 2.86 -1.21
CA MET A 401 -11.82 3.58 -2.40
C MET A 401 -11.31 2.93 -3.69
N GLY A 402 -10.18 2.20 -3.65
CA GLY A 402 -9.70 1.38 -4.76
C GLY A 402 -10.68 0.27 -5.14
N VAL A 403 -11.30 -0.39 -4.16
CA VAL A 403 -12.37 -1.37 -4.43
C VAL A 403 -13.56 -0.73 -5.13
N LEU A 404 -14.00 0.44 -4.65
CA LEU A 404 -15.12 1.16 -5.27
C LEU A 404 -14.77 1.68 -6.68
N SER A 405 -13.53 2.12 -6.87
CA SER A 405 -13.00 2.56 -8.17
C SER A 405 -12.98 1.41 -9.19
N THR A 406 -12.47 0.25 -8.81
CA THR A 406 -12.46 -0.94 -9.69
C THR A 406 -13.87 -1.46 -9.97
N SER A 407 -14.79 -1.39 -9.01
CA SER A 407 -16.21 -1.67 -9.22
C SER A 407 -16.84 -0.72 -10.26
N ALA A 408 -16.51 0.57 -10.19
CA ALA A 408 -16.96 1.55 -11.18
C ALA A 408 -16.39 1.25 -12.58
N ALA A 409 -15.15 0.74 -12.67
CA ALA A 409 -14.57 0.32 -13.95
C ALA A 409 -15.37 -0.84 -14.58
N VAL A 410 -15.74 -1.85 -13.81
CA VAL A 410 -16.63 -2.94 -14.26
C VAL A 410 -17.95 -2.37 -14.76
N GLN A 411 -18.54 -1.41 -14.03
CA GLN A 411 -19.82 -0.79 -14.39
C GLN A 411 -19.73 0.01 -15.69
N VAL A 412 -18.63 0.71 -15.95
CA VAL A 412 -18.40 1.45 -17.22
C VAL A 412 -18.44 0.52 -18.43
N LEU A 413 -17.87 -0.70 -18.30
CA LEU A 413 -17.88 -1.68 -19.37
C LEU A 413 -19.23 -2.41 -19.50
N GLY A 414 -20.11 -2.31 -18.50
CA GLY A 414 -21.38 -3.03 -18.48
C GLY A 414 -21.19 -4.55 -18.50
N GLY A 415 -21.99 -5.27 -19.30
CA GLY A 415 -21.87 -6.73 -19.42
C GLY A 415 -20.50 -7.23 -19.83
N ALA A 416 -19.76 -6.49 -20.66
CA ALA A 416 -18.40 -6.81 -21.04
C ALA A 416 -17.44 -6.80 -19.84
N GLY A 417 -17.62 -5.88 -18.90
CA GLY A 417 -16.82 -5.81 -17.68
C GLY A 417 -17.01 -6.98 -16.71
N TYR A 418 -18.08 -7.75 -16.88
CA TYR A 418 -18.39 -8.94 -16.08
C TYR A 418 -17.82 -10.24 -16.70
N THR A 419 -17.25 -10.14 -17.90
CA THR A 419 -16.62 -11.28 -18.59
C THR A 419 -15.10 -11.25 -18.39
N GLN A 420 -14.45 -12.38 -18.62
CA GLN A 420 -12.99 -12.51 -18.57
C GLN A 420 -12.26 -11.98 -19.82
N ASP A 421 -13.00 -11.38 -20.78
CA ASP A 421 -12.42 -10.81 -22.00
C ASP A 421 -11.71 -9.47 -21.73
N PHE A 422 -12.03 -8.82 -20.60
CA PHE A 422 -11.45 -7.56 -20.15
C PHE A 422 -10.86 -7.69 -18.75
N PRO A 423 -9.77 -6.98 -18.45
CA PRO A 423 -9.05 -7.17 -17.18
C PRO A 423 -9.75 -6.51 -15.97
N VAL A 424 -10.83 -5.76 -16.15
CA VAL A 424 -11.46 -4.99 -15.07
C VAL A 424 -12.07 -5.88 -13.98
N GLU A 425 -12.59 -7.08 -14.33
CA GLU A 425 -13.09 -8.05 -13.36
C GLU A 425 -11.96 -8.60 -12.48
N GLN A 426 -10.78 -8.87 -13.08
CA GLN A 426 -9.58 -9.29 -12.34
C GLN A 426 -9.12 -8.19 -11.38
N TYR A 427 -9.02 -6.95 -11.85
CA TYR A 427 -8.65 -5.80 -10.99
C TYR A 427 -9.62 -5.61 -9.82
N TYR A 428 -10.92 -5.80 -10.03
CA TYR A 428 -11.90 -5.73 -8.95
C TYR A 428 -11.67 -6.83 -7.89
N ARG A 429 -11.41 -8.06 -8.31
CA ARG A 429 -11.11 -9.18 -7.41
C ARG A 429 -9.80 -8.95 -6.65
N GLU A 430 -8.77 -8.46 -7.32
CA GLU A 430 -7.46 -8.16 -6.72
C GLU A 430 -7.53 -7.01 -5.72
N ALA A 431 -8.25 -5.94 -6.03
CA ALA A 431 -8.39 -4.78 -5.15
C ALA A 431 -8.97 -5.14 -3.77
N ARG A 432 -9.82 -6.18 -3.70
CA ARG A 432 -10.59 -6.49 -2.48
C ARG A 432 -9.74 -6.95 -1.30
N ILE A 433 -8.50 -7.40 -1.51
CA ILE A 433 -7.63 -7.83 -0.41
C ILE A 433 -7.08 -6.64 0.41
N HIS A 434 -6.90 -5.47 -0.20
CA HIS A 434 -6.20 -4.35 0.42
C HIS A 434 -6.88 -3.79 1.69
N PRO A 435 -8.22 -3.74 1.83
CA PRO A 435 -8.86 -3.40 3.09
C PRO A 435 -8.66 -4.42 4.22
N ILE A 436 -8.16 -5.62 3.92
CA ILE A 436 -8.07 -6.77 4.83
C ILE A 436 -6.66 -6.96 5.39
N HIS A 437 -5.65 -7.08 4.51
CA HIS A 437 -4.29 -7.43 4.92
C HIS A 437 -3.49 -6.22 5.44
N GLU A 438 -2.37 -6.47 6.12
CA GLU A 438 -1.51 -5.45 6.78
C GLU A 438 -2.29 -4.53 7.72
N GLY A 439 -3.24 -5.14 8.45
CA GLY A 439 -4.22 -4.49 9.31
C GLY A 439 -5.51 -4.16 8.56
N THR A 440 -6.62 -4.63 9.09
CA THR A 440 -7.95 -4.28 8.57
C THR A 440 -8.24 -2.80 8.75
N THR A 441 -9.20 -2.27 7.98
CA THR A 441 -9.66 -0.87 8.11
C THR A 441 -10.05 -0.54 9.55
N GLY A 442 -10.70 -1.46 10.27
CA GLY A 442 -11.05 -1.29 11.69
C GLY A 442 -9.83 -1.12 12.59
N ILE A 443 -8.77 -1.90 12.38
CA ILE A 443 -7.51 -1.78 13.14
C ILE A 443 -6.85 -0.41 12.87
N HIS A 444 -6.86 0.07 11.63
CA HIS A 444 -6.32 1.39 11.30
C HIS A 444 -7.17 2.54 11.88
N GLY A 445 -8.50 2.38 11.94
CA GLY A 445 -9.38 3.32 12.62
C GLY A 445 -9.06 3.42 14.11
N LEU A 446 -8.92 2.27 14.78
CA LEU A 446 -8.51 2.20 16.19
C LEU A 446 -7.10 2.78 16.41
N ASP A 447 -6.15 2.51 15.52
CA ASP A 447 -4.79 3.05 15.57
C ASP A 447 -4.80 4.59 15.43
N LEU A 448 -5.55 5.13 14.46
CA LEU A 448 -5.66 6.57 14.25
C LEU A 448 -6.32 7.26 15.46
N LEU A 449 -7.56 6.91 15.76
CA LEU A 449 -8.37 7.60 16.76
C LEU A 449 -7.92 7.28 18.20
N GLY A 450 -7.55 6.02 18.50
CA GLY A 450 -7.19 5.59 19.86
C GLY A 450 -5.75 5.86 20.24
N ARG A 451 -4.84 6.11 19.28
CA ARG A 451 -3.41 6.22 19.55
C ARG A 451 -2.74 7.41 18.84
N LYS A 452 -2.83 7.47 17.49
CA LYS A 452 -2.01 8.41 16.69
C LYS A 452 -2.33 9.88 16.96
N ILE A 453 -3.61 10.21 17.17
CA ILE A 453 -4.01 11.59 17.48
C ILE A 453 -3.50 12.08 18.84
N PHE A 454 -3.10 11.17 19.74
CA PHE A 454 -2.60 11.51 21.09
C PHE A 454 -1.06 11.48 21.19
N LEU A 455 -0.36 11.04 20.15
CA LEU A 455 1.11 10.96 20.20
C LEU A 455 1.72 12.33 20.50
N GLU A 456 2.62 12.36 21.49
CA GLU A 456 3.30 13.59 21.93
C GLU A 456 2.31 14.75 22.16
N ASP A 457 1.29 14.49 22.97
CA ASP A 457 0.23 15.45 23.31
C ASP A 457 -0.48 16.05 22.08
N GLY A 458 -0.66 15.23 21.05
CA GLY A 458 -1.35 15.63 19.81
C GLY A 458 -0.48 16.41 18.83
N LEU A 459 0.83 16.39 18.97
CA LEU A 459 1.74 17.15 18.09
C LEU A 459 1.58 16.74 16.60
N GLY A 460 1.40 15.44 16.30
CA GLY A 460 1.16 14.98 14.94
C GLY A 460 -0.09 15.62 14.30
N TRP A 461 -1.19 15.71 15.07
CA TRP A 461 -2.41 16.40 14.63
C TRP A 461 -2.19 17.89 14.40
N LYS A 462 -1.43 18.53 15.29
CA LYS A 462 -1.03 19.93 15.14
C LYS A 462 -0.18 20.17 13.87
N MET A 463 0.73 19.24 13.54
CA MET A 463 1.53 19.33 12.31
C MET A 463 0.66 19.23 11.05
N LEU A 464 -0.30 18.31 11.03
CA LEU A 464 -1.28 18.22 9.94
C LEU A 464 -2.09 19.51 9.81
N TYR A 465 -2.57 20.04 10.95
CA TYR A 465 -3.27 21.31 11.01
C TYR A 465 -2.45 22.43 10.34
N GLN A 466 -1.21 22.61 10.77
CA GLN A 466 -0.34 23.67 10.26
C GLN A 466 -0.04 23.53 8.77
N ALA A 467 0.14 22.29 8.29
CA ALA A 467 0.40 22.03 6.88
C ALA A 467 -0.81 22.42 6.01
N ILE A 468 -2.01 22.00 6.40
CA ILE A 468 -3.25 22.32 5.68
C ILE A 468 -3.53 23.82 5.71
N GLU A 469 -3.43 24.46 6.88
CA GLU A 469 -3.63 25.91 7.03
C GLU A 469 -2.66 26.75 6.18
N LYS A 470 -1.40 26.30 6.10
CA LYS A 470 -0.40 26.93 5.23
C LYS A 470 -0.83 26.88 3.77
N ASP A 471 -1.27 25.69 3.31
CA ASP A 471 -1.65 25.50 1.91
C ASP A 471 -2.94 26.25 1.55
N ILE A 472 -3.92 26.32 2.47
CA ILE A 472 -5.14 27.15 2.31
C ILE A 472 -4.75 28.63 2.14
N LYS A 473 -3.86 29.16 2.99
CA LYS A 473 -3.46 30.59 2.96
C LYS A 473 -2.64 30.96 1.72
N SER A 474 -1.86 30.01 1.19
CA SER A 474 -1.02 30.24 0.01
C SER A 474 -1.68 29.83 -1.30
N PHE A 475 -2.90 29.32 -1.26
CA PHE A 475 -3.58 28.77 -2.43
C PHE A 475 -3.77 29.84 -3.53
N GLN A 476 -3.42 29.47 -4.74
CA GLN A 476 -3.66 30.22 -5.97
C GLN A 476 -4.37 29.30 -6.95
N GLY A 477 -5.63 29.58 -7.20
CA GLY A 477 -6.49 28.76 -8.07
C GLY A 477 -7.97 29.15 -7.93
N PRO A 478 -8.88 28.37 -8.53
CA PRO A 478 -10.31 28.65 -8.50
C PRO A 478 -10.90 28.63 -7.07
N GLU A 479 -11.68 29.65 -6.75
CA GLU A 479 -12.31 29.83 -5.44
C GLU A 479 -13.34 28.73 -5.13
N ASP A 480 -13.99 28.19 -6.15
CA ASP A 480 -14.94 27.07 -6.05
C ASP A 480 -14.30 25.72 -5.68
N ILE A 481 -12.96 25.66 -5.63
CA ILE A 481 -12.19 24.54 -5.07
C ILE A 481 -11.77 24.85 -3.63
N LEU A 482 -11.33 26.08 -3.35
CA LEU A 482 -10.85 26.48 -2.03
C LEU A 482 -11.98 26.51 -0.98
N LEU A 483 -13.10 27.15 -1.29
CA LEU A 483 -14.17 27.38 -0.31
C LEU A 483 -14.81 26.08 0.22
N PRO A 484 -15.18 25.09 -0.61
CA PRO A 484 -15.68 23.83 -0.11
C PRO A 484 -14.65 23.10 0.76
N PHE A 485 -13.36 23.14 0.38
CA PHE A 485 -12.30 22.50 1.15
C PHE A 485 -12.12 23.16 2.51
N ASP A 486 -12.06 24.50 2.60
CA ASP A 486 -11.95 25.23 3.87
C ASP A 486 -13.13 24.95 4.81
N GLN A 487 -14.35 24.86 4.28
CA GLN A 487 -15.54 24.50 5.05
C GLN A 487 -15.46 23.06 5.58
N ALA A 488 -15.07 22.11 4.74
CA ALA A 488 -14.88 20.70 5.13
C ALA A 488 -13.77 20.55 6.16
N TRP A 489 -12.68 21.30 6.01
CA TRP A 489 -11.58 21.35 6.98
C TRP A 489 -12.07 21.83 8.36
N LYS A 490 -12.77 22.95 8.44
CA LYS A 490 -13.35 23.47 9.69
C LYS A 490 -14.32 22.47 10.33
N LYS A 491 -15.15 21.81 9.50
CA LYS A 491 -16.07 20.76 10.00
C LYS A 491 -15.33 19.54 10.55
N SER A 492 -14.23 19.15 9.94
CA SER A 492 -13.40 18.04 10.40
C SER A 492 -12.74 18.32 11.74
N GLN A 493 -12.28 19.57 11.97
CA GLN A 493 -11.72 20.01 13.25
C GLN A 493 -12.77 19.99 14.36
N ASP A 494 -13.97 20.53 14.12
CA ASP A 494 -15.10 20.51 15.04
C ASP A 494 -15.46 19.07 15.42
N THR A 495 -15.44 18.17 14.43
CA THR A 495 -15.73 16.74 14.64
C THR A 495 -14.67 16.05 15.49
N ALA A 496 -13.39 16.31 15.23
CA ALA A 496 -12.29 15.79 16.07
C ALA A 496 -12.42 16.28 17.52
N GLY A 497 -12.72 17.57 17.72
CA GLY A 497 -12.96 18.14 19.05
C GLY A 497 -14.12 17.47 19.79
N THR A 498 -15.23 17.19 19.09
CA THR A 498 -16.39 16.47 19.65
C THR A 498 -16.02 15.04 20.06
N LEU A 499 -15.27 14.31 19.23
CA LEU A 499 -14.83 12.96 19.56
C LEU A 499 -13.91 12.93 20.77
N LEU A 500 -12.99 13.88 20.91
CA LEU A 500 -12.11 13.98 22.09
C LEU A 500 -12.92 14.18 23.39
N GLN A 501 -14.06 14.90 23.35
CA GLN A 501 -14.95 15.00 24.50
C GLN A 501 -15.60 13.65 24.84
N LYS A 502 -15.99 12.86 23.83
CA LYS A 502 -16.54 11.51 24.03
C LYS A 502 -15.56 10.52 24.66
N ALA A 503 -14.26 10.78 24.60
CA ALA A 503 -13.26 9.95 25.27
C ALA A 503 -13.50 9.86 26.80
N GLN A 504 -14.19 10.84 27.39
CA GLN A 504 -14.57 10.83 28.79
C GLN A 504 -15.70 9.83 29.13
N GLU A 505 -16.48 9.39 28.11
CA GLU A 505 -17.57 8.42 28.27
C GLU A 505 -17.07 6.96 28.28
N GLY A 506 -15.80 6.75 27.99
CA GLY A 506 -15.12 5.45 27.97
C GLY A 506 -14.70 4.98 26.58
N PRO A 507 -13.77 4.03 26.53
CA PRO A 507 -13.14 3.61 25.26
C PRO A 507 -14.12 2.96 24.28
N GLU A 508 -15.12 2.20 24.75
CA GLU A 508 -16.10 1.54 23.87
C GLU A 508 -16.93 2.57 23.08
N ILE A 509 -17.33 3.66 23.72
CA ILE A 509 -18.09 4.75 23.10
C ILE A 509 -17.18 5.58 22.21
N PHE A 510 -16.01 5.97 22.70
CA PHE A 510 -15.06 6.79 21.98
C PHE A 510 -14.61 6.15 20.66
N LEU A 511 -14.35 4.83 20.67
CA LEU A 511 -13.80 4.10 19.55
C LEU A 511 -14.86 3.41 18.69
N ALA A 512 -16.14 3.47 19.05
CA ALA A 512 -17.21 2.76 18.34
C ALA A 512 -17.25 3.04 16.82
N ASP A 513 -17.00 4.28 16.45
CA ASP A 513 -17.05 4.76 15.05
C ASP A 513 -15.66 5.15 14.52
N ALA A 514 -14.58 4.53 15.02
CA ALA A 514 -13.20 4.85 14.65
C ALA A 514 -12.93 4.69 13.14
N SER A 515 -13.56 3.72 12.48
CA SER A 515 -13.46 3.54 11.03
C SER A 515 -14.11 4.69 10.24
N LEU A 516 -15.20 5.27 10.76
CA LEU A 516 -15.83 6.45 10.14
C LEU A 516 -14.97 7.71 10.31
N PHE A 517 -14.30 7.85 11.45
CA PHE A 517 -13.32 8.93 11.64
C PHE A 517 -12.13 8.78 10.69
N LEU A 518 -11.64 7.57 10.49
CA LEU A 518 -10.60 7.27 9.51
C LEU A 518 -11.04 7.62 8.07
N GLU A 519 -12.27 7.27 7.70
CA GLU A 519 -12.86 7.64 6.40
C GLU A 519 -12.93 9.16 6.23
N LEU A 520 -13.43 9.89 7.24
CA LEU A 520 -13.47 11.35 7.24
C LEU A 520 -12.08 11.95 6.99
N CYS A 521 -11.07 11.47 7.73
CA CYS A 521 -9.68 11.90 7.56
C CYS A 521 -9.15 11.56 6.16
N GLY A 522 -9.54 10.42 5.59
CA GLY A 522 -9.16 10.00 4.25
C GLY A 522 -9.71 10.94 3.17
N VAL A 523 -11.01 11.22 3.21
CA VAL A 523 -11.66 12.19 2.30
C VAL A 523 -10.98 13.56 2.41
N LEU A 524 -10.71 14.00 3.64
CA LEU A 524 -10.06 15.29 3.89
C LEU A 524 -8.63 15.33 3.31
N CYS A 525 -7.80 14.33 3.59
CA CYS A 525 -6.40 14.30 3.14
C CYS A 525 -6.29 14.21 1.61
N VAL A 526 -7.16 13.44 0.95
CA VAL A 526 -7.20 13.40 -0.52
C VAL A 526 -7.73 14.71 -1.09
N GLY A 527 -8.71 15.34 -0.46
CA GLY A 527 -9.14 16.70 -0.81
C GLY A 527 -8.01 17.73 -0.68
N TRP A 528 -7.21 17.64 0.37
CA TRP A 528 -5.99 18.45 0.54
C TRP A 528 -4.98 18.21 -0.58
N MET A 529 -4.76 16.98 -1.01
CA MET A 529 -3.89 16.70 -2.16
C MET A 529 -4.45 17.30 -3.45
N TRP A 530 -5.75 17.29 -3.65
CA TRP A 530 -6.38 17.96 -4.80
C TRP A 530 -6.24 19.49 -4.74
N LEU A 531 -6.35 20.10 -3.55
CA LEU A 531 -6.07 21.53 -3.37
C LEU A 531 -4.63 21.86 -3.82
N ARG A 532 -3.64 21.10 -3.37
CA ARG A 532 -2.24 21.27 -3.72
C ARG A 532 -1.98 21.08 -5.22
N GLN A 533 -2.52 20.03 -5.83
CA GLN A 533 -2.39 19.79 -7.27
C GLN A 533 -3.02 20.93 -8.10
N THR A 534 -4.17 21.43 -7.66
CA THR A 534 -4.84 22.57 -8.31
C THR A 534 -4.00 23.84 -8.23
N HIS A 535 -3.41 24.11 -7.07
CA HIS A 535 -2.50 25.25 -6.90
C HIS A 535 -1.36 25.21 -7.93
N VAL A 536 -0.69 24.07 -8.05
CA VAL A 536 0.42 23.87 -9.00
C VAL A 536 -0.09 23.97 -10.45
N ALA A 537 -1.20 23.32 -10.78
CA ALA A 537 -1.77 23.35 -12.12
C ALA A 537 -2.14 24.79 -12.54
N SER A 538 -2.71 25.57 -11.62
CA SER A 538 -3.06 26.98 -11.87
C SER A 538 -1.84 27.88 -12.10
N GLN A 539 -0.72 27.59 -11.44
CA GLN A 539 0.54 28.32 -11.68
C GLN A 539 1.23 27.95 -12.99
N MET A 540 0.94 26.75 -13.51
CA MET A 540 1.58 26.25 -14.73
C MET A 540 0.80 26.58 -15.99
N ILE A 541 -0.52 26.80 -15.90
CA ILE A 541 -1.41 26.85 -17.06
C ILE A 541 -1.10 28.00 -18.02
N ASP A 542 -0.58 29.11 -17.50
CA ASP A 542 -0.22 30.31 -18.27
C ASP A 542 1.26 30.32 -18.71
N LYS A 543 2.02 29.26 -18.40
CA LYS A 543 3.43 29.15 -18.82
C LYS A 543 3.54 28.84 -20.31
N GLU A 544 4.59 29.33 -20.95
CA GLU A 544 4.94 28.95 -22.32
C GLU A 544 5.13 27.43 -22.42
N ASN A 545 4.56 26.81 -23.45
CA ASN A 545 4.56 25.34 -23.68
C ASN A 545 3.79 24.49 -22.64
N ALA A 546 2.91 25.10 -21.83
CA ALA A 546 2.06 24.35 -20.92
C ALA A 546 1.12 23.40 -21.66
N ASP A 547 0.97 22.17 -21.16
CA ASP A 547 -0.10 21.27 -21.60
C ASP A 547 -1.42 21.69 -20.93
N THR A 548 -2.04 22.72 -21.48
CA THR A 548 -3.26 23.32 -20.93
C THR A 548 -4.41 22.32 -20.81
N ALA A 549 -4.52 21.36 -21.75
CA ALA A 549 -5.56 20.33 -21.72
C ALA A 549 -5.39 19.39 -20.50
N PHE A 550 -4.16 18.99 -20.19
CA PHE A 550 -3.86 18.17 -19.01
C PHE A 550 -4.13 18.96 -17.71
N LEU A 551 -3.63 20.21 -17.64
CA LEU A 551 -3.78 21.06 -16.45
C LEU A 551 -5.24 21.41 -16.18
N HIS A 552 -6.04 21.74 -17.21
CA HIS A 552 -7.50 21.84 -17.08
C HIS A 552 -8.12 20.54 -16.57
N GLY A 553 -7.69 19.39 -17.10
CA GLY A 553 -8.15 18.07 -16.64
C GLY A 553 -7.89 17.84 -15.16
N LYS A 554 -6.76 18.34 -14.60
CA LYS A 554 -6.46 18.28 -13.16
C LYS A 554 -7.43 19.17 -12.37
N ILE A 555 -7.64 20.40 -12.79
CA ILE A 555 -8.54 21.36 -12.12
C ILE A 555 -10.00 20.85 -12.13
N GLU A 556 -10.49 20.34 -13.27
CA GLU A 556 -11.85 19.78 -13.38
C GLU A 556 -12.03 18.49 -12.54
N THR A 557 -10.98 17.67 -12.43
CA THR A 557 -11.02 16.50 -11.55
C THR A 557 -11.05 16.91 -10.07
N ALA A 558 -10.30 17.95 -9.69
CA ALA A 558 -10.38 18.52 -8.34
C ALA A 558 -11.77 19.07 -8.05
N ARG A 559 -12.38 19.81 -9.00
CA ARG A 559 -13.75 20.32 -8.88
C ARG A 559 -14.76 19.20 -8.68
N TYR A 560 -14.63 18.09 -9.46
CA TYR A 560 -15.44 16.90 -9.24
C TYR A 560 -15.29 16.35 -7.82
N PHE A 561 -14.05 16.24 -7.31
CA PHE A 561 -13.82 15.74 -5.94
C PHE A 561 -14.48 16.65 -4.90
N MET A 562 -14.35 17.97 -5.05
CA MET A 562 -14.95 18.94 -4.11
C MET A 562 -16.48 18.88 -4.12
N GLU A 563 -17.10 18.61 -5.26
CA GLU A 563 -18.57 18.57 -5.40
C GLU A 563 -19.20 17.20 -5.06
N TYR A 564 -18.52 16.09 -5.33
CA TYR A 564 -19.10 14.75 -5.23
C TYR A 564 -18.55 13.92 -4.05
N GLU A 565 -17.27 14.04 -3.74
CA GLU A 565 -16.63 13.21 -2.72
C GLU A 565 -16.48 13.95 -1.37
N LEU A 566 -16.00 15.17 -1.40
CA LEU A 566 -15.76 15.97 -0.19
C LEU A 566 -17.02 16.18 0.67
N PRO A 567 -18.24 16.38 0.12
CA PRO A 567 -19.45 16.54 0.92
C PRO A 567 -19.79 15.34 1.81
N LYS A 568 -19.23 14.16 1.56
CA LYS A 568 -19.39 12.98 2.44
C LYS A 568 -18.94 13.27 3.88
N ILE A 569 -18.00 14.19 4.07
CA ILE A 569 -17.57 14.65 5.39
C ILE A 569 -18.74 15.12 6.25
N HIS A 570 -19.73 15.81 5.67
CA HIS A 570 -20.87 16.30 6.43
C HIS A 570 -21.75 15.19 6.98
N SER A 571 -22.00 14.12 6.19
CA SER A 571 -22.79 12.97 6.63
C SER A 571 -22.06 12.14 7.67
N ILE A 572 -20.76 11.93 7.48
CA ILE A 572 -19.92 11.22 8.44
C ILE A 572 -19.84 12.02 9.75
N ALA A 573 -19.58 13.33 9.68
CA ALA A 573 -19.55 14.21 10.85
C ALA A 573 -20.87 14.17 11.63
N LYS A 574 -22.03 14.21 10.93
CA LYS A 574 -23.34 14.09 11.57
C LYS A 574 -23.46 12.79 12.38
N ARG A 575 -22.96 11.66 11.86
CA ARG A 575 -22.94 10.38 12.59
C ARG A 575 -21.99 10.48 13.80
N LEU A 576 -20.78 10.99 13.61
CA LEU A 576 -19.78 11.09 14.68
C LEU A 576 -20.19 12.03 15.83
N HIS A 577 -21.02 13.05 15.55
CA HIS A 577 -21.59 13.94 16.57
C HIS A 577 -22.79 13.32 17.33
N SER A 578 -23.39 12.26 16.81
CA SER A 578 -24.57 11.62 17.43
C SER A 578 -24.20 10.94 18.75
N ASN A 579 -25.07 11.05 19.74
CA ASN A 579 -24.98 10.33 21.01
C ASN A 579 -25.78 9.00 21.01
N ALA A 580 -26.23 8.54 19.86
CA ALA A 580 -26.80 7.21 19.70
C ALA A 580 -25.69 6.21 19.36
N TYR A 581 -25.61 5.10 20.08
CA TYR A 581 -24.56 4.07 19.93
C TYR A 581 -25.17 2.70 19.58
N PRO A 582 -25.85 2.54 18.44
CA PRO A 582 -26.52 1.29 18.09
C PRO A 582 -25.55 0.12 17.98
N THR A 583 -24.33 0.34 17.50
CA THR A 583 -23.29 -0.70 17.36
C THR A 583 -22.78 -1.21 18.70
N VAL A 584 -22.70 -0.36 19.70
CA VAL A 584 -22.31 -0.74 21.10
C VAL A 584 -23.47 -1.42 21.80
N ASN A 585 -24.70 -0.92 21.59
CA ASN A 585 -25.90 -1.40 22.29
C ASN A 585 -26.50 -2.67 21.71
N MET A 586 -26.15 -3.03 20.45
CA MET A 586 -26.66 -4.24 19.78
C MET A 586 -26.18 -5.51 20.46
N ARG A 587 -27.12 -6.38 20.84
CA ARG A 587 -26.79 -7.67 21.45
C ARG A 587 -26.60 -8.75 20.38
N SER A 588 -25.64 -9.65 20.56
CA SER A 588 -25.34 -10.72 19.60
C SER A 588 -26.53 -11.60 19.25
N TYR A 589 -27.44 -11.80 20.19
CA TYR A 589 -28.65 -12.62 20.01
C TYR A 589 -29.83 -11.86 19.36
N TRP A 590 -29.63 -10.61 18.95
CA TRP A 590 -30.58 -9.83 18.15
C TRP A 590 -30.28 -9.84 16.65
N PHE A 591 -29.18 -10.44 16.21
CA PHE A 591 -28.83 -10.63 14.79
C PHE A 591 -29.57 -11.82 14.16
#